data_d76cd69064f01a82e3ae305929ac3300
#
_entry.id   d76cd69064f01a82e3ae305929ac3300
#
_cell.length_a   1.000
_cell.length_b   1.000
_cell.length_c   1.000
_cell.angle_alpha   90.00
_cell.angle_beta   90.00
_cell.angle_gamma   90.00
#
_symmetry.space_group_name_H-M   'P 1'
#
loop_
_entity.id
_entity.type
_entity.pdbx_description
1 polymer ?
#
loop_
_entity_poly.entity_id
_entity_poly.type
_entity_poly.pdbx_seq_one_letter_code
_entity_poly.pdbx_strand_id
1 'polypeptide(L)'
;ADALDGMALYAWVGTGYFLASAITILIFGRLGDLYGRKPLMLASLAIVGIGSVLAGLSQNMPQLIAFRVLQGLGGGMMVATTFTAPADLFPDARKRVRWMVITSASYAVASGLGPMLGGMVTQALGWRAAFFITPGAAVISFYLTWKYFPRIRPTHASGKRLDWLGSLLLTVAVGAPLAGLELLIAENTKDHLGLAMGLVVAGFGAGAMLIPVERRVEMPIFPLRILQSRESVLLNLAGLLTGGVMYILIFYLPLLLQDVFGYSPTHAGLLMTPLVAVMPLGSMMNAQLLPKQTNPERLLVLGSVLLGLGCLLTMTFTANSPTWWVIVVLSTTGLGLGFLLPNYTLFMQMISDQRDVGAASALVQTMRSLGSALGTALVGIAIARISVSSGLRIGLIFCVVLCVVVGWISTQIKMKNVNKS
;
A
#
# COMPACT_ATOMS: atom_id res chain seq x y z
N ALA A 1 -9.60 20.26 -0.34
CA ALA A 1 -9.98 20.47 -1.74
C ALA A 1 -10.53 21.89 -1.95
N ASP A 2 -11.50 22.30 -1.15
CA ASP A 2 -12.12 23.63 -1.26
C ASP A 2 -11.11 24.79 -1.13
N ALA A 3 -10.11 24.64 -0.26
CA ALA A 3 -9.05 25.65 -0.07
C ALA A 3 -8.09 25.84 -1.26
N LEU A 4 -8.15 24.96 -2.28
CA LEU A 4 -7.31 24.99 -3.49
C LEU A 4 -8.13 24.90 -4.79
N ASP A 5 -9.44 25.12 -4.72
CA ASP A 5 -10.41 25.08 -5.85
C ASP A 5 -10.22 23.86 -6.78
N GLY A 6 -10.09 22.67 -6.18
CA GLY A 6 -9.70 21.48 -6.95
C GLY A 6 -10.38 20.17 -6.54
N MET A 7 -11.70 20.19 -6.23
CA MET A 7 -12.45 18.97 -5.89
C MET A 7 -12.38 17.90 -6.98
N ALA A 8 -12.44 18.29 -8.26
CA ALA A 8 -12.32 17.37 -9.39
C ALA A 8 -10.98 16.61 -9.43
N LEU A 9 -9.92 17.16 -8.84
CA LEU A 9 -8.58 16.58 -8.80
C LEU A 9 -8.25 15.92 -7.45
N TYR A 10 -9.21 15.88 -6.51
CA TYR A 10 -8.97 15.39 -5.14
C TYR A 10 -8.44 13.96 -5.11
N ALA A 11 -9.00 13.06 -5.93
CA ALA A 11 -8.59 11.67 -6.01
C ALA A 11 -7.09 11.53 -6.38
N TRP A 12 -6.57 12.42 -7.26
CA TRP A 12 -5.18 12.43 -7.67
C TRP A 12 -4.18 12.66 -6.53
N VAL A 13 -4.59 13.34 -5.46
CA VAL A 13 -3.75 13.56 -4.28
C VAL A 13 -3.35 12.23 -3.62
N GLY A 14 -4.26 11.27 -3.61
CA GLY A 14 -4.02 9.90 -3.13
C GLY A 14 -3.43 9.00 -4.22
N THR A 15 -4.09 8.93 -5.38
CA THR A 15 -3.70 8.05 -6.49
C THR A 15 -2.29 8.35 -6.98
N GLY A 16 -1.92 9.62 -7.12
CA GLY A 16 -0.56 10.01 -7.55
C GLY A 16 0.53 9.52 -6.59
N TYR A 17 0.29 9.61 -5.29
CA TYR A 17 1.19 9.06 -4.28
C TYR A 17 1.33 7.54 -4.38
N PHE A 18 0.21 6.80 -4.44
CA PHE A 18 0.24 5.34 -4.48
C PHE A 18 0.83 4.80 -5.77
N LEU A 19 0.53 5.43 -6.89
CA LEU A 19 1.10 5.10 -8.18
C LEU A 19 2.63 5.23 -8.18
N ALA A 20 3.13 6.39 -7.75
CA ALA A 20 4.57 6.64 -7.65
C ALA A 20 5.24 5.64 -6.68
N SER A 21 4.58 5.34 -5.55
CA SER A 21 5.06 4.37 -4.58
C SER A 21 5.12 2.95 -5.17
N ALA A 22 4.07 2.50 -5.86
CA ALA A 22 4.02 1.17 -6.46
C ALA A 22 5.16 0.92 -7.46
N ILE A 23 5.43 1.90 -8.32
CA ILE A 23 6.51 1.85 -9.31
C ILE A 23 7.87 1.77 -8.62
N THR A 24 8.10 2.63 -7.63
CA THR A 24 9.41 2.75 -6.98
C THR A 24 9.72 1.57 -6.06
N ILE A 25 8.75 0.90 -5.48
CA ILE A 25 8.98 -0.30 -4.64
C ILE A 25 9.78 -1.35 -5.41
N LEU A 26 9.39 -1.69 -6.64
CA LEU A 26 10.08 -2.71 -7.45
C LEU A 26 11.46 -2.25 -7.89
N ILE A 27 11.56 -1.03 -8.44
CA ILE A 27 12.82 -0.47 -8.95
C ILE A 27 13.84 -0.38 -7.81
N PHE A 28 13.46 0.20 -6.68
CA PHE A 28 14.37 0.42 -5.55
C PHE A 28 14.59 -0.83 -4.70
N GLY A 29 13.71 -1.83 -4.77
CA GLY A 29 14.00 -3.18 -4.28
C GLY A 29 15.25 -3.75 -4.95
N ARG A 30 15.33 -3.68 -6.28
CA ARG A 30 16.49 -4.12 -7.06
C ARG A 30 17.71 -3.20 -6.91
N LEU A 31 17.52 -1.89 -6.89
CA LEU A 31 18.62 -0.95 -6.63
C LEU A 31 19.26 -1.20 -5.26
N GLY A 32 18.47 -1.58 -4.25
CA GLY A 32 18.97 -1.99 -2.95
C GLY A 32 19.90 -3.21 -2.99
N ASP A 33 19.60 -4.16 -3.89
CA ASP A 33 20.43 -5.34 -4.11
C ASP A 33 21.76 -4.97 -4.83
N LEU A 34 21.78 -3.88 -5.61
CA LEU A 34 22.97 -3.43 -6.36
C LEU A 34 23.84 -2.47 -5.54
N TYR A 35 23.26 -1.46 -4.92
CA TYR A 35 23.99 -0.36 -4.27
C TYR A 35 24.01 -0.44 -2.74
N GLY A 36 23.29 -1.41 -2.17
CA GLY A 36 23.09 -1.55 -0.73
C GLY A 36 21.92 -0.68 -0.23
N ARG A 37 21.38 -1.06 0.92
CA ARG A 37 20.15 -0.45 1.46
C ARG A 37 20.37 0.95 2.05
N LYS A 38 21.49 1.18 2.76
CA LYS A 38 21.72 2.42 3.50
C LYS A 38 21.62 3.69 2.65
N PRO A 39 22.30 3.84 1.49
CA PRO A 39 22.22 5.06 0.69
C PRO A 39 20.80 5.31 0.18
N LEU A 40 20.07 4.25 -0.18
CA LEU A 40 18.70 4.36 -0.67
C LEU A 40 17.73 4.73 0.45
N MET A 41 17.90 4.21 1.69
CA MET A 41 17.11 4.62 2.84
C MET A 41 17.31 6.11 3.15
N LEU A 42 18.55 6.60 3.12
CA LEU A 42 18.83 8.02 3.34
C LEU A 42 18.22 8.89 2.24
N ALA A 43 18.33 8.48 0.98
CA ALA A 43 17.72 9.17 -0.16
C ALA A 43 16.19 9.19 -0.04
N SER A 44 15.56 8.07 0.33
CA SER A 44 14.11 7.98 0.49
C SER A 44 13.58 8.92 1.58
N LEU A 45 14.26 8.97 2.73
CA LEU A 45 13.91 9.87 3.84
C LEU A 45 14.03 11.34 3.45
N ALA A 46 15.08 11.70 2.69
CA ALA A 46 15.25 13.04 2.17
C ALA A 46 14.12 13.41 1.19
N ILE A 47 13.82 12.53 0.23
CA ILE A 47 12.76 12.76 -0.77
C ILE A 47 11.38 12.88 -0.12
N VAL A 48 11.05 12.00 0.84
CA VAL A 48 9.79 12.07 1.59
C VAL A 48 9.68 13.36 2.37
N GLY A 49 10.76 13.76 3.07
CA GLY A 49 10.80 14.99 3.85
C GLY A 49 10.62 16.22 2.97
N ILE A 50 11.39 16.34 1.89
CA ILE A 50 11.31 17.45 0.93
C ILE A 50 9.93 17.48 0.26
N GLY A 51 9.44 16.35 -0.25
CA GLY A 51 8.14 16.26 -0.88
C GLY A 51 7.00 16.67 0.06
N SER A 52 7.13 16.34 1.36
CA SER A 52 6.16 16.73 2.37
C SER A 52 6.16 18.23 2.66
N VAL A 53 7.34 18.84 2.78
CA VAL A 53 7.48 20.32 2.92
C VAL A 53 6.83 21.03 1.73
N LEU A 54 7.17 20.60 0.52
CA LEU A 54 6.64 21.21 -0.72
C LEU A 54 5.11 21.02 -0.81
N ALA A 55 4.57 19.87 -0.42
CA ALA A 55 3.13 19.61 -0.37
C ALA A 55 2.41 20.57 0.61
N GLY A 56 2.99 20.82 1.78
CA GLY A 56 2.46 21.81 2.75
C GLY A 56 2.53 23.26 2.23
N LEU A 57 3.46 23.59 1.34
CA LEU A 57 3.62 24.92 0.72
C LEU A 57 2.85 25.08 -0.59
N SER A 58 2.14 24.05 -1.07
CA SER A 58 1.43 24.11 -2.35
C SER A 58 0.36 25.21 -2.37
N GLN A 59 0.26 25.90 -3.51
CA GLN A 59 -0.68 27.03 -3.71
C GLN A 59 -1.88 26.64 -4.57
N ASN A 60 -1.80 25.54 -5.31
CA ASN A 60 -2.87 25.00 -6.14
C ASN A 60 -2.86 23.47 -6.15
N MET A 61 -3.94 22.87 -6.64
CA MET A 61 -4.10 21.42 -6.65
C MET A 61 -3.06 20.68 -7.52
N PRO A 62 -2.70 21.13 -8.74
CA PRO A 62 -1.64 20.50 -9.53
C PRO A 62 -0.28 20.47 -8.83
N GLN A 63 0.11 21.53 -8.13
CA GLN A 63 1.33 21.54 -7.32
C GLN A 63 1.27 20.52 -6.20
N LEU A 64 0.15 20.46 -5.47
CA LEU A 64 -0.06 19.47 -4.41
C LEU A 64 0.10 18.06 -4.97
N ILE A 65 -0.53 17.74 -6.09
CA ILE A 65 -0.44 16.43 -6.73
C ILE A 65 1.02 16.13 -7.13
N ALA A 66 1.72 17.07 -7.78
CA ALA A 66 3.12 16.87 -8.16
C ALA A 66 4.01 16.57 -6.95
N PHE A 67 3.83 17.29 -5.84
CA PHE A 67 4.58 17.07 -4.61
C PHE A 67 4.17 15.78 -3.88
N ARG A 68 2.90 15.34 -4.00
CA ARG A 68 2.44 14.02 -3.54
C ARG A 68 3.07 12.89 -4.36
N VAL A 69 3.21 13.05 -5.67
CA VAL A 69 3.96 12.10 -6.52
C VAL A 69 5.42 12.01 -6.05
N LEU A 70 6.09 13.14 -5.83
CA LEU A 70 7.46 13.17 -5.29
C LEU A 70 7.55 12.46 -3.93
N GLN A 71 6.62 12.74 -3.02
CA GLN A 71 6.53 12.10 -1.72
C GLN A 71 6.28 10.58 -1.86
N GLY A 72 5.45 10.16 -2.83
CA GLY A 72 5.19 8.76 -3.18
C GLY A 72 6.43 8.03 -3.69
N LEU A 73 7.25 8.67 -4.53
CA LEU A 73 8.53 8.13 -4.98
C LEU A 73 9.42 7.78 -3.77
N GLY A 74 9.60 8.72 -2.85
CA GLY A 74 10.35 8.49 -1.63
C GLY A 74 9.72 7.43 -0.72
N GLY A 75 8.38 7.42 -0.62
CA GLY A 75 7.62 6.44 0.17
C GLY A 75 7.82 5.01 -0.32
N GLY A 76 7.74 4.77 -1.64
CA GLY A 76 8.01 3.47 -2.25
C GLY A 76 9.44 2.99 -2.04
N MET A 77 10.43 3.89 -2.21
CA MET A 77 11.83 3.60 -1.90
C MET A 77 12.00 3.17 -0.43
N MET A 78 11.34 3.87 0.50
CA MET A 78 11.40 3.59 1.92
C MET A 78 10.79 2.22 2.23
N VAL A 79 9.63 1.91 1.68
CA VAL A 79 8.97 0.60 1.84
C VAL A 79 9.87 -0.52 1.32
N ALA A 80 10.39 -0.39 0.08
CA ALA A 80 11.26 -1.38 -0.53
C ALA A 80 12.49 -1.69 0.32
N THR A 81 13.15 -0.66 0.86
CA THR A 81 14.38 -0.82 1.64
C THR A 81 14.12 -1.30 3.07
N THR A 82 13.06 -0.80 3.73
CA THR A 82 12.75 -1.13 5.12
C THR A 82 12.31 -2.57 5.31
N PHE A 83 11.42 -3.07 4.43
CA PHE A 83 10.93 -4.45 4.55
C PHE A 83 11.92 -5.51 4.11
N THR A 84 12.93 -5.14 3.31
CA THR A 84 14.02 -6.07 2.91
C THR A 84 15.23 -6.01 3.85
N ALA A 85 15.44 -4.91 4.57
CA ALA A 85 16.58 -4.73 5.47
C ALA A 85 16.76 -5.87 6.52
N PRO A 86 15.70 -6.43 7.14
CA PRO A 86 15.86 -7.55 8.06
C PRO A 86 16.47 -8.81 7.42
N ALA A 87 16.24 -9.05 6.13
CA ALA A 87 16.82 -10.18 5.43
C ALA A 87 18.34 -10.03 5.24
N ASP A 88 18.80 -8.82 4.99
CA ASP A 88 20.22 -8.51 4.81
C ASP A 88 20.97 -8.43 6.16
N LEU A 89 20.30 -7.96 7.22
CA LEU A 89 20.90 -7.76 8.54
C LEU A 89 20.96 -9.05 9.37
N PHE A 90 20.03 -9.98 9.17
CA PHE A 90 19.87 -11.16 10.01
C PHE A 90 19.82 -12.44 9.16
N PRO A 91 20.96 -13.11 8.95
CA PRO A 91 21.00 -14.43 8.28
C PRO A 91 20.17 -15.49 9.01
N ASP A 92 20.13 -15.43 10.36
CA ASP A 92 19.33 -16.33 11.19
C ASP A 92 17.82 -16.06 10.97
N ALA A 93 17.10 -17.10 10.53
CA ALA A 93 15.68 -17.03 10.23
C ALA A 93 14.83 -16.60 11.44
N ARG A 94 15.14 -17.05 12.67
CA ARG A 94 14.40 -16.69 13.90
C ARG A 94 14.57 -15.22 14.24
N LYS A 95 15.78 -14.69 14.15
CA LYS A 95 16.06 -13.26 14.36
C LYS A 95 15.39 -12.42 13.28
N ARG A 96 15.44 -12.85 12.02
CA ARG A 96 14.80 -12.19 10.90
C ARG A 96 13.30 -12.04 11.12
N VAL A 97 12.59 -13.14 11.45
CA VAL A 97 11.14 -13.13 11.72
C VAL A 97 10.81 -12.15 12.85
N ARG A 98 11.58 -12.19 13.96
CA ARG A 98 11.38 -11.25 15.08
C ARG A 98 11.48 -9.78 14.65
N TRP A 99 12.48 -9.43 13.85
CA TRP A 99 12.66 -8.05 13.38
C TRP A 99 11.62 -7.66 12.33
N MET A 100 11.18 -8.58 11.48
CA MET A 100 10.07 -8.33 10.56
C MET A 100 8.75 -8.05 11.29
N VAL A 101 8.47 -8.77 12.39
CA VAL A 101 7.30 -8.52 13.24
C VAL A 101 7.39 -7.12 13.87
N ILE A 102 8.57 -6.74 14.39
CA ILE A 102 8.79 -5.40 14.97
C ILE A 102 8.58 -4.31 13.91
N THR A 103 9.14 -4.48 12.71
CA THR A 103 8.99 -3.52 11.60
C THR A 103 7.52 -3.40 11.19
N SER A 104 6.81 -4.53 11.05
CA SER A 104 5.39 -4.54 10.69
C SER A 104 4.52 -3.92 11.79
N ALA A 105 4.82 -4.21 13.06
CA ALA A 105 4.12 -3.61 14.19
C ALA A 105 4.33 -2.09 14.26
N SER A 106 5.58 -1.62 14.06
CA SER A 106 5.90 -0.19 14.01
C SER A 106 5.17 0.52 12.86
N TYR A 107 5.14 -0.11 11.68
CA TYR A 107 4.37 0.39 10.52
C TYR A 107 2.87 0.51 10.85
N ALA A 108 2.30 -0.52 11.47
CA ALA A 108 0.89 -0.54 11.83
C ALA A 108 0.56 0.51 12.89
N VAL A 109 1.39 0.67 13.94
CA VAL A 109 1.23 1.72 14.96
C VAL A 109 1.28 3.11 14.32
N ALA A 110 2.28 3.38 13.47
CA ALA A 110 2.40 4.65 12.77
C ALA A 110 1.20 4.93 11.85
N SER A 111 0.73 3.90 11.14
CA SER A 111 -0.48 4.00 10.28
C SER A 111 -1.73 4.30 11.12
N GLY A 112 -1.82 3.76 12.36
CA GLY A 112 -2.92 4.00 13.29
C GLY A 112 -2.97 5.40 13.87
N LEU A 113 -1.81 5.88 14.26
CA LEU A 113 -1.69 7.23 14.80
C LEU A 113 -1.87 8.30 13.72
N GLY A 114 -1.61 7.96 12.45
CA GLY A 114 -1.66 8.89 11.32
C GLY A 114 -2.97 9.66 11.21
N PRO A 115 -4.13 9.00 11.06
CA PRO A 115 -5.43 9.68 10.96
C PRO A 115 -5.77 10.53 12.17
N MET A 116 -5.47 10.05 13.38
CA MET A 116 -5.69 10.78 14.61
C MET A 116 -4.85 12.06 14.68
N LEU A 117 -3.53 11.93 14.50
CA LEU A 117 -2.61 13.06 14.50
C LEU A 117 -2.91 14.03 13.35
N GLY A 118 -3.19 13.51 12.16
CA GLY A 118 -3.56 14.29 10.99
C GLY A 118 -4.85 15.09 11.22
N GLY A 119 -5.87 14.45 11.80
CA GLY A 119 -7.14 15.09 12.14
C GLY A 119 -6.96 16.21 13.19
N MET A 120 -6.25 15.93 14.28
CA MET A 120 -5.98 16.91 15.36
C MET A 120 -5.19 18.11 14.83
N VAL A 121 -4.12 17.88 14.07
CA VAL A 121 -3.30 18.96 13.52
C VAL A 121 -4.06 19.76 12.47
N THR A 122 -4.84 19.09 11.62
CA THR A 122 -5.66 19.76 10.61
C THR A 122 -6.71 20.66 11.25
N GLN A 123 -7.34 20.23 12.33
CA GLN A 123 -8.33 21.02 13.04
C GLN A 123 -7.70 22.20 13.80
N ALA A 124 -6.52 22.03 14.40
CA ALA A 124 -5.87 23.05 15.19
C ALA A 124 -5.10 24.09 14.36
N LEU A 125 -4.41 23.65 13.30
CA LEU A 125 -3.43 24.45 12.56
C LEU A 125 -3.69 24.49 11.04
N GLY A 126 -4.76 23.83 10.59
CA GLY A 126 -5.10 23.70 9.17
C GLY A 126 -4.40 22.52 8.47
N TRP A 127 -4.92 22.15 7.29
CA TRP A 127 -4.46 20.96 6.54
C TRP A 127 -2.98 21.02 6.12
N ARG A 128 -2.43 22.22 5.88
CA ARG A 128 -1.01 22.39 5.51
C ARG A 128 -0.08 21.93 6.62
N ALA A 129 -0.44 22.17 7.87
CA ALA A 129 0.36 21.81 9.02
C ALA A 129 0.52 20.29 9.17
N ALA A 130 -0.46 19.49 8.72
CA ALA A 130 -0.37 18.03 8.73
C ALA A 130 0.80 17.51 7.89
N PHE A 131 1.16 18.19 6.80
CA PHE A 131 2.31 17.83 5.99
C PHE A 131 3.66 18.10 6.67
N PHE A 132 3.72 19.03 7.63
CA PHE A 132 4.97 19.37 8.34
C PHE A 132 5.30 18.39 9.49
N ILE A 133 4.42 17.45 9.83
CA ILE A 133 4.72 16.36 10.77
C ILE A 133 5.81 15.44 10.19
N THR A 134 5.66 15.07 8.92
CA THR A 134 6.54 14.11 8.22
C THR A 134 8.02 14.56 8.16
N PRO A 135 8.38 15.81 7.83
CA PRO A 135 9.76 16.26 7.82
C PRO A 135 10.47 16.11 9.17
N GLY A 136 9.78 16.38 10.28
CA GLY A 136 10.35 16.20 11.62
C GLY A 136 10.73 14.74 11.87
N ALA A 137 9.83 13.81 11.59
CA ALA A 137 10.10 12.38 11.69
C ALA A 137 11.19 11.91 10.71
N ALA A 138 11.20 12.46 9.48
CA ALA A 138 12.19 12.13 8.47
C ALA A 138 13.61 12.55 8.88
N VAL A 139 13.80 13.73 9.48
CA VAL A 139 15.11 14.21 9.97
C VAL A 139 15.64 13.30 11.08
N ILE A 140 14.79 12.94 12.05
CA ILE A 140 15.16 12.02 13.14
C ILE A 140 15.57 10.65 12.57
N SER A 141 14.73 10.10 11.67
CA SER A 141 14.98 8.80 11.03
C SER A 141 16.23 8.83 10.16
N PHE A 142 16.48 9.94 9.45
CA PHE A 142 17.69 10.16 8.65
C PHE A 142 18.93 10.10 9.52
N TYR A 143 18.95 10.86 10.63
CA TYR A 143 20.07 10.88 11.57
C TYR A 143 20.35 9.49 12.17
N LEU A 144 19.29 8.79 12.62
CA LEU A 144 19.42 7.45 13.19
C LEU A 144 19.93 6.44 12.14
N THR A 145 19.40 6.48 10.93
CA THR A 145 19.84 5.62 9.82
C THR A 145 21.30 5.92 9.44
N TRP A 146 21.66 7.20 9.31
CA TRP A 146 23.02 7.62 9.00
C TRP A 146 24.02 7.14 10.04
N LYS A 147 23.68 7.26 11.31
CA LYS A 147 24.57 6.93 12.43
C LYS A 147 24.65 5.43 12.73
N TYR A 148 23.52 4.73 12.78
CA TYR A 148 23.45 3.39 13.32
C TYR A 148 23.27 2.28 12.28
N PHE A 149 22.69 2.58 11.10
CA PHE A 149 22.49 1.54 10.11
C PHE A 149 23.81 1.14 9.45
N PRO A 150 24.19 -0.16 9.43
CA PRO A 150 25.46 -0.60 8.87
C PRO A 150 25.51 -0.44 7.34
N ARG A 151 26.70 -0.23 6.80
CA ARG A 151 26.95 -0.26 5.34
C ARG A 151 27.18 -1.71 4.92
N ILE A 152 26.11 -2.39 4.51
CA ILE A 152 26.21 -3.76 3.96
C ILE A 152 26.48 -3.62 2.46
N ARG A 153 27.61 -4.15 2.00
CA ARG A 153 27.94 -4.23 0.56
C ARG A 153 27.31 -5.50 -0.01
N PRO A 154 26.55 -5.41 -1.11
CA PRO A 154 26.00 -6.60 -1.76
C PRO A 154 27.11 -7.49 -2.31
N THR A 155 27.10 -8.77 -1.94
CA THR A 155 28.14 -9.74 -2.32
C THR A 155 28.03 -10.22 -3.77
N HIS A 156 26.85 -10.04 -4.41
CA HIS A 156 26.53 -10.64 -5.71
C HIS A 156 26.26 -9.63 -6.84
N ALA A 157 26.51 -8.34 -6.61
CA ALA A 157 26.08 -7.27 -7.52
C ALA A 157 27.19 -6.69 -8.41
N SER A 158 28.43 -7.20 -8.32
CA SER A 158 29.57 -6.66 -9.08
C SER A 158 29.36 -6.80 -10.59
N GLY A 159 29.22 -5.66 -11.28
CA GLY A 159 29.14 -5.57 -12.75
C GLY A 159 27.73 -5.68 -13.36
N LYS A 160 26.70 -5.92 -12.59
CA LYS A 160 25.31 -6.00 -13.12
C LYS A 160 24.67 -4.61 -13.24
N ARG A 161 23.94 -4.38 -14.33
CA ARG A 161 23.25 -3.12 -14.61
C ARG A 161 21.74 -3.25 -14.33
N LEU A 162 21.14 -2.17 -13.87
CA LEU A 162 19.69 -2.07 -13.74
C LEU A 162 19.03 -2.11 -15.12
N ASP A 163 17.92 -2.82 -15.22
CA ASP A 163 17.07 -2.80 -16.42
C ASP A 163 16.26 -1.50 -16.48
N TRP A 164 16.85 -0.47 -17.10
CA TRP A 164 16.17 0.82 -17.30
C TRP A 164 14.99 0.71 -18.25
N LEU A 165 15.05 -0.19 -19.25
CA LEU A 165 13.95 -0.40 -20.18
C LEU A 165 12.78 -1.08 -19.48
N GLY A 166 13.04 -2.14 -18.71
CA GLY A 166 12.01 -2.76 -17.87
C GLY A 166 11.42 -1.79 -16.85
N SER A 167 12.25 -0.91 -16.24
CA SER A 167 11.76 0.15 -15.34
C SER A 167 10.78 1.09 -16.03
N LEU A 168 11.11 1.53 -17.25
CA LEU A 168 10.26 2.42 -18.03
C LEU A 168 8.97 1.72 -18.45
N LEU A 169 9.07 0.50 -18.99
CA LEU A 169 7.91 -0.29 -19.37
C LEU A 169 6.98 -0.57 -18.20
N LEU A 170 7.52 -0.90 -17.03
CA LEU A 170 6.75 -1.09 -15.81
C LEU A 170 6.05 0.22 -15.40
N THR A 171 6.75 1.34 -15.46
CA THR A 171 6.19 2.67 -15.17
C THR A 171 5.00 2.99 -16.08
N VAL A 172 5.14 2.74 -17.37
CA VAL A 172 4.07 2.96 -18.35
C VAL A 172 2.94 1.93 -18.17
N ALA A 173 3.28 0.65 -17.97
CA ALA A 173 2.29 -0.42 -17.79
C ALA A 173 1.36 -0.20 -16.59
N VAL A 174 1.86 0.44 -15.55
CA VAL A 174 1.11 0.73 -14.32
C VAL A 174 0.54 2.14 -14.35
N GLY A 175 1.35 3.12 -14.76
CA GLY A 175 1.02 4.54 -14.70
C GLY A 175 0.00 4.97 -15.72
N ALA A 176 0.14 4.51 -16.97
CA ALA A 176 -0.72 4.97 -18.04
C ALA A 176 -2.19 4.50 -17.89
N PRO A 177 -2.50 3.23 -17.52
CA PRO A 177 -3.90 2.84 -17.28
C PRO A 177 -4.56 3.59 -16.12
N LEU A 178 -3.82 3.85 -15.04
CA LEU A 178 -4.36 4.60 -13.92
C LEU A 178 -4.59 6.07 -14.27
N ALA A 179 -3.66 6.69 -15.00
CA ALA A 179 -3.87 8.03 -15.52
C ALA A 179 -5.06 8.10 -16.49
N GLY A 180 -5.21 7.10 -17.37
CA GLY A 180 -6.37 6.98 -18.24
C GLY A 180 -7.69 6.85 -17.47
N LEU A 181 -7.71 6.03 -16.42
CA LEU A 181 -8.87 5.86 -15.55
C LEU A 181 -9.27 7.18 -14.86
N GLU A 182 -8.30 7.94 -14.38
CA GLU A 182 -8.53 9.24 -13.75
C GLU A 182 -9.07 10.30 -14.75
N LEU A 183 -8.62 10.27 -16.00
CA LEU A 183 -9.19 11.14 -17.04
C LEU A 183 -10.66 10.83 -17.34
N LEU A 184 -11.12 9.61 -17.09
CA LEU A 184 -12.53 9.23 -17.20
C LEU A 184 -13.39 9.80 -16.06
N ILE A 185 -12.77 10.27 -14.98
CA ILE A 185 -13.43 10.91 -13.84
C ILE A 185 -13.62 12.42 -14.07
N ALA A 186 -12.76 13.04 -14.86
CA ALA A 186 -12.79 14.47 -15.14
C ALA A 186 -14.14 14.91 -15.73
N GLU A 187 -14.57 16.12 -15.40
CA GLU A 187 -15.90 16.65 -15.78
C GLU A 187 -16.15 16.65 -17.30
N ASN A 188 -15.12 16.80 -18.13
CA ASN A 188 -15.19 16.76 -19.61
C ASN A 188 -14.76 15.42 -20.19
N THR A 189 -15.37 14.32 -19.75
CA THR A 189 -15.03 12.95 -20.15
C THR A 189 -15.04 12.74 -21.67
N LYS A 190 -15.94 13.39 -22.42
CA LYS A 190 -16.04 13.21 -23.89
C LYS A 190 -14.79 13.71 -24.60
N ASP A 191 -14.20 14.81 -24.15
CA ASP A 191 -13.03 15.42 -24.76
C ASP A 191 -11.75 14.62 -24.44
N HIS A 192 -11.75 13.86 -23.36
CA HIS A 192 -10.59 13.09 -22.90
C HIS A 192 -10.69 11.58 -23.15
N LEU A 193 -11.83 11.09 -23.67
CA LEU A 193 -12.06 9.66 -23.86
C LEU A 193 -11.00 9.01 -24.75
N GLY A 194 -10.62 9.64 -25.85
CA GLY A 194 -9.58 9.14 -26.77
C GLY A 194 -8.22 9.05 -26.09
N LEU A 195 -7.84 10.07 -25.31
CA LEU A 195 -6.59 10.08 -24.54
C LEU A 195 -6.60 9.00 -23.44
N ALA A 196 -7.71 8.88 -22.71
CA ALA A 196 -7.88 7.88 -21.67
C ALA A 196 -7.74 6.46 -22.22
N MET A 197 -8.43 6.15 -23.32
CA MET A 197 -8.32 4.86 -24.01
C MET A 197 -6.92 4.62 -24.55
N GLY A 198 -6.28 5.64 -25.13
CA GLY A 198 -4.89 5.59 -25.60
C GLY A 198 -3.90 5.24 -24.49
N LEU A 199 -4.05 5.85 -23.32
CA LEU A 199 -3.24 5.56 -22.14
C LEU A 199 -3.46 4.13 -21.64
N VAL A 200 -4.70 3.66 -21.59
CA VAL A 200 -5.01 2.26 -21.20
C VAL A 200 -4.36 1.28 -22.17
N VAL A 201 -4.52 1.49 -23.48
CA VAL A 201 -3.90 0.63 -24.52
C VAL A 201 -2.36 0.70 -24.44
N ALA A 202 -1.78 1.87 -24.26
CA ALA A 202 -0.32 2.04 -24.09
C ALA A 202 0.18 1.26 -22.87
N GLY A 203 -0.55 1.30 -21.75
CA GLY A 203 -0.21 0.55 -20.55
C GLY A 203 -0.24 -0.97 -20.75
N PHE A 204 -1.30 -1.50 -21.37
CA PHE A 204 -1.35 -2.93 -21.71
C PHE A 204 -0.27 -3.33 -22.72
N GLY A 205 0.01 -2.48 -23.72
CA GLY A 205 1.10 -2.68 -24.68
C GLY A 205 2.46 -2.73 -23.99
N ALA A 206 2.73 -1.78 -23.09
CA ALA A 206 3.96 -1.77 -22.30
C ALA A 206 4.08 -2.99 -21.39
N GLY A 207 2.99 -3.44 -20.76
CA GLY A 207 2.94 -4.67 -19.96
C GLY A 207 3.22 -5.93 -20.80
N ALA A 208 2.67 -6.00 -22.00
CA ALA A 208 2.96 -7.09 -22.94
C ALA A 208 4.44 -7.07 -23.39
N MET A 209 5.00 -5.88 -23.66
CA MET A 209 6.43 -5.72 -24.02
C MET A 209 7.36 -5.98 -22.84
N LEU A 210 6.93 -5.76 -21.60
CA LEU A 210 7.72 -6.04 -20.42
C LEU A 210 8.10 -7.53 -20.33
N ILE A 211 7.18 -8.44 -20.67
CA ILE A 211 7.40 -9.89 -20.56
C ILE A 211 8.62 -10.38 -21.37
N PRO A 212 8.76 -10.11 -22.69
CA PRO A 212 9.93 -10.54 -23.43
C PRO A 212 11.23 -9.80 -23.04
N VAL A 213 11.15 -8.55 -22.56
CA VAL A 213 12.31 -7.80 -22.07
C VAL A 213 12.85 -8.46 -20.81
N GLU A 214 12.00 -8.67 -19.80
CA GLU A 214 12.35 -9.31 -18.53
C GLU A 214 12.92 -10.73 -18.68
N ARG A 215 12.52 -11.47 -19.71
CA ARG A 215 13.07 -12.80 -20.01
C ARG A 215 14.50 -12.78 -20.54
N ARG A 216 14.97 -11.64 -21.06
CA ARG A 216 16.30 -11.50 -21.69
C ARG A 216 17.34 -10.84 -20.78
N VAL A 217 16.89 -10.24 -19.68
CA VAL A 217 17.75 -9.48 -18.77
C VAL A 217 18.21 -10.36 -17.61
N GLU A 218 19.50 -10.23 -17.24
CA GLU A 218 20.08 -11.01 -16.13
C GLU A 218 19.50 -10.62 -14.75
N MET A 219 19.12 -9.36 -14.57
CA MET A 219 18.52 -8.87 -13.34
C MET A 219 17.16 -8.19 -13.63
N PRO A 220 16.12 -8.99 -13.86
CA PRO A 220 14.79 -8.48 -14.15
C PRO A 220 14.24 -7.69 -12.96
N ILE A 221 13.53 -6.57 -13.24
CA ILE A 221 12.85 -5.77 -12.20
C ILE A 221 11.60 -6.49 -11.73
N PHE A 222 10.87 -7.06 -12.68
CA PHE A 222 9.69 -7.87 -12.41
C PHE A 222 10.03 -9.36 -12.57
N PRO A 223 10.36 -10.07 -11.50
CA PRO A 223 10.89 -11.43 -11.60
C PRO A 223 9.78 -12.41 -11.99
N LEU A 224 9.52 -12.57 -13.28
CA LEU A 224 8.49 -13.44 -13.84
C LEU A 224 8.55 -14.87 -13.31
N ARG A 225 9.75 -15.36 -12.98
CA ARG A 225 9.94 -16.72 -12.40
C ARG A 225 9.27 -16.86 -11.02
N ILE A 226 9.12 -15.77 -10.26
CA ILE A 226 8.42 -15.81 -8.98
C ILE A 226 6.92 -16.06 -9.19
N LEU A 227 6.35 -15.64 -10.32
CA LEU A 227 4.95 -15.87 -10.69
C LEU A 227 4.68 -17.22 -11.35
N GLN A 228 5.67 -18.10 -11.45
CA GLN A 228 5.47 -19.43 -12.08
C GLN A 228 4.67 -20.38 -11.18
N SER A 229 4.69 -20.19 -9.86
CA SER A 229 3.89 -21.01 -8.96
C SER A 229 2.46 -20.42 -8.84
N ARG A 230 1.47 -21.30 -8.82
CA ARG A 230 0.06 -20.94 -8.63
C ARG A 230 -0.13 -20.19 -7.32
N GLU A 231 0.53 -20.64 -6.26
CA GLU A 231 0.46 -20.03 -4.93
C GLU A 231 0.99 -18.60 -4.94
N SER A 232 2.08 -18.32 -5.66
CA SER A 232 2.62 -16.98 -5.81
C SER A 232 1.64 -16.03 -6.50
N VAL A 233 1.01 -16.47 -7.61
CA VAL A 233 0.00 -15.67 -8.31
C VAL A 233 -1.19 -15.38 -7.40
N LEU A 234 -1.69 -16.39 -6.68
CA LEU A 234 -2.83 -16.24 -5.77
C LEU A 234 -2.51 -15.30 -4.60
N LEU A 235 -1.31 -15.40 -3.99
CA LEU A 235 -0.87 -14.50 -2.92
C LEU A 235 -0.76 -13.05 -3.39
N ASN A 236 -0.21 -12.82 -4.57
CA ASN A 236 -0.09 -11.49 -5.14
C ASN A 236 -1.45 -10.89 -5.51
N LEU A 237 -2.36 -11.70 -6.07
CA LEU A 237 -3.72 -11.27 -6.38
C LEU A 237 -4.50 -10.95 -5.09
N ALA A 238 -4.40 -11.80 -4.07
CA ALA A 238 -5.02 -11.55 -2.77
C ALA A 238 -4.46 -10.27 -2.12
N GLY A 239 -3.15 -10.04 -2.22
CA GLY A 239 -2.49 -8.82 -1.76
C GLY A 239 -2.99 -7.57 -2.48
N LEU A 240 -3.17 -7.62 -3.82
CA LEU A 240 -3.74 -6.56 -4.64
C LEU A 240 -5.17 -6.22 -4.18
N LEU A 241 -6.04 -7.22 -4.08
CA LEU A 241 -7.44 -7.00 -3.69
C LEU A 241 -7.56 -6.48 -2.25
N THR A 242 -6.79 -7.04 -1.32
CA THR A 242 -6.75 -6.58 0.09
C THR A 242 -6.21 -5.16 0.20
N GLY A 243 -5.21 -4.78 -0.63
CA GLY A 243 -4.71 -3.41 -0.73
C GLY A 243 -5.81 -2.44 -1.13
N GLY A 244 -6.63 -2.79 -2.12
CA GLY A 244 -7.80 -2.02 -2.53
C GLY A 244 -8.78 -1.82 -1.37
N VAL A 245 -9.20 -2.90 -0.71
CA VAL A 245 -10.11 -2.83 0.46
C VAL A 245 -9.54 -1.93 1.56
N MET A 246 -8.27 -2.15 1.94
CA MET A 246 -7.63 -1.40 3.01
C MET A 246 -7.65 0.10 2.75
N TYR A 247 -7.27 0.53 1.55
CA TYR A 247 -7.17 1.96 1.25
C TYR A 247 -8.50 2.61 0.90
N ILE A 248 -9.47 1.87 0.38
CA ILE A 248 -10.86 2.36 0.29
C ILE A 248 -11.36 2.71 1.70
N LEU A 249 -11.15 1.83 2.67
CA LEU A 249 -11.56 2.09 4.05
C LEU A 249 -10.78 3.26 4.68
N ILE A 250 -9.46 3.28 4.56
CA ILE A 250 -8.61 4.32 5.17
C ILE A 250 -8.89 5.69 4.57
N PHE A 251 -9.14 5.78 3.26
CA PHE A 251 -9.25 7.04 2.54
C PHE A 251 -10.69 7.59 2.51
N TYR A 252 -11.68 6.71 2.31
CA TYR A 252 -13.05 7.14 2.10
C TYR A 252 -13.96 6.98 3.33
N LEU A 253 -13.62 6.13 4.29
CA LEU A 253 -14.44 6.03 5.51
C LEU A 253 -14.39 7.33 6.36
N PRO A 254 -13.23 8.02 6.51
CA PRO A 254 -13.22 9.34 7.13
C PRO A 254 -14.12 10.36 6.40
N LEU A 255 -14.18 10.30 5.06
CA LEU A 255 -15.05 11.15 4.25
C LEU A 255 -16.53 10.86 4.53
N LEU A 256 -16.90 9.57 4.65
CA LEU A 256 -18.25 9.15 5.04
C LEU A 256 -18.63 9.73 6.42
N LEU A 257 -17.71 9.64 7.38
CA LEU A 257 -17.96 10.13 8.74
C LEU A 257 -18.10 11.67 8.79
N GLN A 258 -17.32 12.39 7.98
CA GLN A 258 -17.34 13.86 7.97
C GLN A 258 -18.49 14.39 7.10
N ASP A 259 -18.56 14.04 5.83
CA ASP A 259 -19.47 14.66 4.86
C ASP A 259 -20.90 14.11 4.94
N VAL A 260 -21.07 12.83 5.31
CA VAL A 260 -22.40 12.20 5.37
C VAL A 260 -22.96 12.20 6.78
N PHE A 261 -22.13 11.99 7.81
CA PHE A 261 -22.59 11.92 9.20
C PHE A 261 -22.30 13.21 9.99
N GLY A 262 -21.58 14.19 9.42
CA GLY A 262 -21.33 15.49 10.02
C GLY A 262 -20.35 15.50 11.19
N TYR A 263 -19.51 14.46 11.34
CA TYR A 263 -18.50 14.44 12.40
C TYR A 263 -17.35 15.41 12.11
N SER A 264 -16.79 16.01 13.16
CA SER A 264 -15.56 16.80 13.01
C SER A 264 -14.37 15.95 12.55
N PRO A 265 -13.37 16.54 11.88
CA PRO A 265 -12.17 15.80 11.43
C PRO A 265 -11.47 15.04 12.55
N THR A 266 -11.38 15.63 13.75
CA THR A 266 -10.81 14.96 14.94
C THR A 266 -11.64 13.76 15.37
N HIS A 267 -12.97 13.90 15.43
CA HIS A 267 -13.85 12.81 15.84
C HIS A 267 -13.81 11.66 14.82
N ALA A 268 -13.85 11.97 13.53
CA ALA A 268 -13.68 10.99 12.45
C ALA A 268 -12.33 10.26 12.56
N GLY A 269 -11.22 11.00 12.80
CA GLY A 269 -9.90 10.43 13.01
C GLY A 269 -9.83 9.51 14.23
N LEU A 270 -10.44 9.90 15.34
CA LEU A 270 -10.52 9.06 16.56
C LEU A 270 -11.32 7.77 16.30
N LEU A 271 -12.44 7.87 15.58
CA LEU A 271 -13.24 6.70 15.22
C LEU A 271 -12.49 5.74 14.28
N MET A 272 -11.56 6.23 13.46
CA MET A 272 -10.72 5.40 12.60
C MET A 272 -9.58 4.69 13.37
N THR A 273 -9.21 5.19 14.54
CA THR A 273 -8.08 4.65 15.32
C THR A 273 -8.21 3.16 15.62
N PRO A 274 -9.37 2.58 15.99
CA PRO A 274 -9.52 1.14 16.25
C PRO A 274 -9.15 0.26 15.07
N LEU A 275 -9.52 0.67 13.84
CA LEU A 275 -9.17 -0.09 12.63
C LEU A 275 -7.65 -0.32 12.54
N VAL A 276 -6.87 0.70 12.81
CA VAL A 276 -5.43 0.66 12.57
C VAL A 276 -4.64 0.27 13.82
N ALA A 277 -5.12 0.63 15.01
CA ALA A 277 -4.49 0.24 16.28
C ALA A 277 -4.61 -1.27 16.58
N VAL A 278 -5.67 -1.91 16.08
CA VAL A 278 -5.90 -3.35 16.27
C VAL A 278 -5.15 -4.21 15.23
N MET A 279 -4.71 -3.65 14.09
CA MET A 279 -3.90 -4.39 13.11
C MET A 279 -2.62 -5.01 13.71
N PRO A 280 -1.79 -4.32 14.52
CA PRO A 280 -0.66 -4.94 15.19
C PRO A 280 -1.04 -6.10 16.10
N LEU A 281 -2.16 -5.97 16.83
CA LEU A 281 -2.65 -7.06 17.68
C LEU A 281 -3.00 -8.29 16.86
N GLY A 282 -3.69 -8.10 15.71
CA GLY A 282 -3.95 -9.17 14.75
C GLY A 282 -2.66 -9.80 14.22
N SER A 283 -1.65 -9.00 13.88
CA SER A 283 -0.35 -9.49 13.43
C SER A 283 0.40 -10.28 14.52
N MET A 284 0.35 -9.83 15.77
CA MET A 284 0.93 -10.55 16.91
C MET A 284 0.21 -11.86 17.20
N MET A 285 -1.13 -11.87 17.18
CA MET A 285 -1.93 -13.09 17.30
C MET A 285 -1.62 -14.07 16.17
N ASN A 286 -1.52 -13.57 14.94
CA ASN A 286 -1.13 -14.38 13.78
C ASN A 286 0.26 -15.01 13.97
N ALA A 287 1.26 -14.25 14.41
CA ALA A 287 2.60 -14.75 14.66
C ALA A 287 2.65 -15.85 15.75
N GLN A 288 1.76 -15.80 16.74
CA GLN A 288 1.66 -16.83 17.80
C GLN A 288 0.89 -18.08 17.34
N LEU A 289 -0.09 -17.91 16.45
CA LEU A 289 -0.93 -18.99 15.94
C LEU A 289 -0.26 -19.75 14.80
N LEU A 290 0.49 -19.06 13.94
CA LEU A 290 1.09 -19.61 12.73
C LEU A 290 1.95 -20.86 12.99
N PRO A 291 2.86 -20.90 13.99
CA PRO A 291 3.67 -22.09 14.25
C PRO A 291 2.89 -23.30 14.78
N LYS A 292 1.66 -23.05 15.28
CA LYS A 292 0.78 -24.09 15.86
C LYS A 292 -0.16 -24.70 14.82
N GLN A 293 -0.22 -24.12 13.61
CA GLN A 293 -1.12 -24.57 12.56
C GLN A 293 -0.48 -25.59 11.65
N THR A 294 -1.16 -26.72 11.43
CA THR A 294 -0.78 -27.71 10.42
C THR A 294 -1.01 -27.17 9.00
N ASN A 295 -2.04 -26.31 8.85
CA ASN A 295 -2.41 -25.68 7.58
C ASN A 295 -2.40 -24.15 7.78
N PRO A 296 -1.24 -23.50 7.63
CA PRO A 296 -1.08 -22.08 7.92
C PRO A 296 -1.94 -21.17 7.02
N GLU A 297 -2.33 -21.64 5.83
CA GLU A 297 -3.25 -20.95 4.91
C GLU A 297 -4.63 -20.69 5.51
N ARG A 298 -5.07 -21.45 6.52
CA ARG A 298 -6.34 -21.20 7.24
C ARG A 298 -6.37 -19.83 7.93
N LEU A 299 -5.19 -19.28 8.28
CA LEU A 299 -5.11 -17.95 8.86
C LEU A 299 -5.42 -16.85 7.83
N LEU A 300 -5.16 -17.10 6.53
CA LEU A 300 -5.62 -16.20 5.46
C LEU A 300 -7.16 -16.22 5.33
N VAL A 301 -7.76 -17.41 5.43
CA VAL A 301 -9.24 -17.54 5.40
C VAL A 301 -9.85 -16.83 6.60
N LEU A 302 -9.32 -17.04 7.80
CA LEU A 302 -9.77 -16.33 9.00
C LEU A 302 -9.68 -14.81 8.84
N GLY A 303 -8.53 -14.32 8.36
CA GLY A 303 -8.32 -12.89 8.11
C GLY A 303 -9.30 -12.32 7.10
N SER A 304 -9.58 -13.04 6.00
CA SER A 304 -10.53 -12.60 4.97
C SER A 304 -11.99 -12.59 5.48
N VAL A 305 -12.37 -13.55 6.31
CA VAL A 305 -13.70 -13.59 6.95
C VAL A 305 -13.86 -12.41 7.92
N LEU A 306 -12.86 -12.15 8.77
CA LEU A 306 -12.89 -11.00 9.68
C LEU A 306 -12.95 -9.67 8.93
N LEU A 307 -12.15 -9.51 7.87
CA LEU A 307 -12.16 -8.30 7.04
C LEU A 307 -13.51 -8.13 6.33
N GLY A 308 -14.05 -9.19 5.72
CA GLY A 308 -15.33 -9.18 5.03
C GLY A 308 -16.49 -8.88 5.97
N LEU A 309 -16.51 -9.50 7.15
CA LEU A 309 -17.50 -9.24 8.19
C LEU A 309 -17.42 -7.76 8.65
N GLY A 310 -16.21 -7.25 8.89
CA GLY A 310 -16.00 -5.86 9.24
C GLY A 310 -16.52 -4.90 8.16
N CYS A 311 -16.20 -5.13 6.88
CA CYS A 311 -16.74 -4.35 5.76
C CYS A 311 -18.27 -4.41 5.67
N LEU A 312 -18.84 -5.59 5.84
CA LEU A 312 -20.31 -5.78 5.83
C LEU A 312 -20.97 -4.99 6.97
N LEU A 313 -20.45 -5.10 8.18
CA LEU A 313 -20.97 -4.39 9.34
C LEU A 313 -20.77 -2.88 9.24
N THR A 314 -19.74 -2.39 8.56
CA THR A 314 -19.55 -0.96 8.29
C THR A 314 -20.72 -0.37 7.49
N MET A 315 -21.40 -1.17 6.67
CA MET A 315 -22.59 -0.73 5.94
C MET A 315 -23.80 -0.39 6.86
N THR A 316 -23.78 -0.87 8.11
CA THR A 316 -24.82 -0.55 9.12
C THR A 316 -24.61 0.79 9.80
N PHE A 317 -23.50 1.51 9.50
CA PHE A 317 -23.23 2.80 10.12
C PHE A 317 -24.26 3.84 9.71
N THR A 318 -24.69 4.63 10.69
CA THR A 318 -25.59 5.77 10.56
C THR A 318 -25.04 6.92 11.40
N ALA A 319 -25.56 8.13 11.21
CA ALA A 319 -25.19 9.29 12.03
C ALA A 319 -25.43 9.07 13.55
N ASN A 320 -26.37 8.19 13.91
CA ASN A 320 -26.72 7.86 15.29
C ASN A 320 -26.11 6.55 15.80
N SER A 321 -25.15 5.97 15.04
CA SER A 321 -24.51 4.72 15.48
C SER A 321 -23.73 4.94 16.77
N PRO A 322 -23.93 4.08 17.81
CA PRO A 322 -23.21 4.22 19.07
C PRO A 322 -21.71 4.00 18.84
N THR A 323 -20.88 4.81 19.48
CA THR A 323 -19.41 4.78 19.33
C THR A 323 -18.81 3.39 19.58
N TRP A 324 -19.33 2.66 20.58
CA TRP A 324 -18.85 1.30 20.85
C TRP A 324 -19.05 0.36 19.66
N TRP A 325 -20.18 0.51 18.90
CA TRP A 325 -20.45 -0.29 17.71
C TRP A 325 -19.41 -0.03 16.62
N VAL A 326 -19.13 1.24 16.36
CA VAL A 326 -18.09 1.67 15.40
C VAL A 326 -16.73 1.09 15.79
N ILE A 327 -16.36 1.16 17.08
CA ILE A 327 -15.11 0.60 17.61
C ILE A 327 -15.04 -0.91 17.37
N VAL A 328 -16.10 -1.67 17.69
CA VAL A 328 -16.12 -3.13 17.50
C VAL A 328 -15.96 -3.50 16.02
N VAL A 329 -16.72 -2.84 15.14
CA VAL A 329 -16.69 -3.12 13.71
C VAL A 329 -15.33 -2.81 13.10
N LEU A 330 -14.77 -1.64 13.40
CA LEU A 330 -13.47 -1.24 12.87
C LEU A 330 -12.31 -2.05 13.49
N SER A 331 -12.43 -2.46 14.75
CA SER A 331 -11.48 -3.40 15.35
C SER A 331 -11.51 -4.77 14.66
N THR A 332 -12.68 -5.28 14.32
CA THR A 332 -12.83 -6.54 13.57
C THR A 332 -12.18 -6.45 12.19
N THR A 333 -12.39 -5.33 11.50
CA THR A 333 -11.74 -5.02 10.22
C THR A 333 -10.21 -4.97 10.37
N GLY A 334 -9.72 -4.28 11.40
CA GLY A 334 -8.30 -4.19 11.71
C GLY A 334 -7.66 -5.54 12.03
N LEU A 335 -8.34 -6.40 12.81
CA LEU A 335 -7.89 -7.78 13.05
C LEU A 335 -7.74 -8.55 11.74
N GLY A 336 -8.73 -8.48 10.84
CA GLY A 336 -8.67 -9.13 9.54
C GLY A 336 -7.43 -8.71 8.73
N LEU A 337 -7.16 -7.42 8.62
CA LEU A 337 -5.96 -6.89 7.97
C LEU A 337 -4.67 -7.35 8.67
N GLY A 338 -4.68 -7.39 10.00
CA GLY A 338 -3.55 -7.87 10.81
C GLY A 338 -3.20 -9.34 10.56
N PHE A 339 -4.17 -10.19 10.24
CA PHE A 339 -3.92 -11.56 9.82
C PHE A 339 -3.45 -11.66 8.35
N LEU A 340 -4.01 -10.88 7.46
CA LEU A 340 -3.76 -10.99 6.01
C LEU A 340 -2.39 -10.45 5.59
N LEU A 341 -2.09 -9.19 5.95
CA LEU A 341 -0.96 -8.46 5.39
C LEU A 341 0.41 -9.10 5.67
N PRO A 342 0.74 -9.52 6.91
CA PRO A 342 2.02 -10.17 7.16
C PRO A 342 2.12 -11.56 6.52
N ASN A 343 0.99 -12.29 6.43
CA ASN A 343 0.99 -13.63 5.85
C ASN A 343 1.26 -13.62 4.35
N TYR A 344 0.75 -12.64 3.59
CA TYR A 344 1.07 -12.54 2.16
C TYR A 344 2.59 -12.42 1.95
N THR A 345 3.25 -11.55 2.69
CA THR A 345 4.69 -11.36 2.58
C THR A 345 5.45 -12.58 3.06
N LEU A 346 5.06 -13.14 4.20
CA LEU A 346 5.74 -14.30 4.79
C LEU A 346 5.61 -15.54 3.89
N PHE A 347 4.41 -15.85 3.39
CA PHE A 347 4.19 -17.01 2.52
C PHE A 347 4.91 -16.86 1.19
N MET A 348 4.94 -15.65 0.62
CA MET A 348 5.75 -15.37 -0.56
C MET A 348 7.24 -15.63 -0.32
N GLN A 349 7.77 -15.22 0.83
CA GLN A 349 9.16 -15.49 1.20
C GLN A 349 9.44 -16.99 1.39
N MET A 350 8.45 -17.74 1.92
CA MET A 350 8.59 -19.18 2.17
C MET A 350 8.58 -20.02 0.88
N ILE A 351 7.83 -19.59 -0.15
CA ILE A 351 7.76 -20.30 -1.44
C ILE A 351 8.82 -19.84 -2.43
N SER A 352 9.53 -18.75 -2.13
CA SER A 352 10.55 -18.19 -3.01
C SER A 352 11.95 -18.71 -2.68
N ASP A 353 12.80 -18.81 -3.70
CA ASP A 353 14.22 -19.11 -3.51
C ASP A 353 14.89 -18.04 -2.63
N GLN A 354 15.91 -18.41 -1.85
CA GLN A 354 16.62 -17.51 -0.95
C GLN A 354 17.16 -16.25 -1.64
N ARG A 355 17.59 -16.36 -2.90
CA ARG A 355 18.08 -15.23 -3.72
C ARG A 355 16.97 -14.27 -4.20
N ASP A 356 15.71 -14.70 -4.15
CA ASP A 356 14.55 -13.93 -4.64
C ASP A 356 13.62 -13.41 -3.53
N VAL A 357 13.92 -13.68 -2.26
CA VAL A 357 13.11 -13.29 -1.10
C VAL A 357 12.83 -11.79 -1.06
N GLY A 358 13.83 -10.96 -1.38
CA GLY A 358 13.67 -9.50 -1.46
C GLY A 358 12.72 -9.09 -2.57
N ALA A 359 12.90 -9.64 -3.78
CA ALA A 359 12.04 -9.38 -4.93
C ALA A 359 10.61 -9.90 -4.73
N ALA A 360 10.45 -11.05 -4.10
CA ALA A 360 9.14 -11.61 -3.76
C ALA A 360 8.38 -10.72 -2.77
N SER A 361 9.07 -10.23 -1.75
CA SER A 361 8.50 -9.26 -0.79
C SER A 361 8.11 -7.94 -1.45
N ALA A 362 8.99 -7.42 -2.32
CA ALA A 362 8.72 -6.19 -3.07
C ALA A 362 7.52 -6.36 -4.01
N LEU A 363 7.37 -7.53 -4.65
CA LEU A 363 6.24 -7.81 -5.53
C LEU A 363 4.90 -7.77 -4.79
N VAL A 364 4.79 -8.42 -3.63
CA VAL A 364 3.58 -8.36 -2.79
C VAL A 364 3.25 -6.92 -2.39
N GLN A 365 4.25 -6.13 -1.99
CA GLN A 365 4.04 -4.73 -1.61
C GLN A 365 3.60 -3.88 -2.81
N THR A 366 4.16 -4.12 -4.00
CA THR A 366 3.75 -3.46 -5.23
C THR A 366 2.31 -3.81 -5.60
N MET A 367 1.95 -5.10 -5.58
CA MET A 367 0.58 -5.54 -5.86
C MET A 367 -0.41 -4.88 -4.89
N ARG A 368 -0.06 -4.79 -3.61
CA ARG A 368 -0.86 -4.08 -2.61
C ARG A 368 -1.02 -2.60 -2.94
N SER A 369 0.06 -1.91 -3.31
CA SER A 369 0.01 -0.49 -3.68
C SER A 369 -0.79 -0.24 -4.96
N LEU A 370 -0.68 -1.14 -5.95
CA LEU A 370 -1.52 -1.12 -7.16
C LEU A 370 -2.99 -1.29 -6.83
N GLY A 371 -3.32 -2.26 -5.98
CA GLY A 371 -4.68 -2.46 -5.49
C GLY A 371 -5.22 -1.24 -4.77
N SER A 372 -4.38 -0.57 -3.98
CA SER A 372 -4.73 0.68 -3.31
C SER A 372 -5.09 1.79 -4.30
N ALA A 373 -4.26 2.00 -5.32
CA ALA A 373 -4.49 3.00 -6.36
C ALA A 373 -5.77 2.69 -7.17
N LEU A 374 -5.94 1.43 -7.61
CA LEU A 374 -7.12 1.00 -8.35
C LEU A 374 -8.41 1.14 -7.49
N GLY A 375 -8.36 0.69 -6.25
CA GLY A 375 -9.51 0.76 -5.34
C GLY A 375 -9.95 2.18 -5.06
N THR A 376 -9.01 3.08 -4.77
CA THR A 376 -9.31 4.50 -4.53
C THR A 376 -9.83 5.18 -5.78
N ALA A 377 -9.24 4.91 -6.96
CA ALA A 377 -9.71 5.48 -8.22
C ALA A 377 -11.14 5.03 -8.57
N LEU A 378 -11.45 3.72 -8.46
CA LEU A 378 -12.79 3.19 -8.75
C LEU A 378 -13.87 3.80 -7.86
N VAL A 379 -13.61 3.94 -6.57
CA VAL A 379 -14.56 4.60 -5.64
C VAL A 379 -14.65 6.09 -5.93
N GLY A 380 -13.54 6.75 -6.29
CA GLY A 380 -13.53 8.14 -6.75
C GLY A 380 -14.44 8.37 -7.95
N ILE A 381 -14.40 7.46 -8.95
CA ILE A 381 -15.33 7.49 -10.11
C ILE A 381 -16.79 7.42 -9.66
N ALA A 382 -17.11 6.47 -8.76
CA ALA A 382 -18.48 6.30 -8.28
C ALA A 382 -18.99 7.57 -7.57
N ILE A 383 -18.13 8.21 -6.76
CA ILE A 383 -18.45 9.46 -6.08
C ILE A 383 -18.71 10.60 -7.09
N ALA A 384 -17.80 10.75 -8.06
CA ALA A 384 -17.89 11.82 -9.06
C ALA A 384 -19.10 11.69 -9.99
N ARG A 385 -19.55 10.45 -10.29
CA ARG A 385 -20.63 10.19 -11.25
C ARG A 385 -22.03 10.13 -10.64
N ILE A 386 -22.14 9.82 -9.38
CA ILE A 386 -23.46 9.58 -8.75
C ILE A 386 -23.70 10.60 -7.64
N SER A 387 -23.06 10.46 -6.52
CA SER A 387 -23.06 11.37 -5.36
C SER A 387 -22.05 10.84 -4.32
N VAL A 388 -21.63 11.68 -3.39
CA VAL A 388 -20.73 11.29 -2.31
C VAL A 388 -21.29 10.13 -1.50
N SER A 389 -22.53 10.22 -1.02
CA SER A 389 -23.13 9.18 -0.17
C SER A 389 -23.35 7.87 -0.90
N SER A 390 -23.86 7.90 -2.13
CA SER A 390 -24.09 6.69 -2.93
C SER A 390 -22.79 6.07 -3.42
N GLY A 391 -21.83 6.88 -3.85
CA GLY A 391 -20.50 6.42 -4.27
C GLY A 391 -19.74 5.72 -3.14
N LEU A 392 -19.82 6.25 -1.92
CA LEU A 392 -19.23 5.62 -0.74
C LEU A 392 -19.90 4.30 -0.38
N ARG A 393 -21.24 4.20 -0.47
CA ARG A 393 -21.94 2.93 -0.27
C ARG A 393 -21.55 1.87 -1.31
N ILE A 394 -21.45 2.27 -2.59
CA ILE A 394 -20.95 1.38 -3.66
C ILE A 394 -19.53 0.92 -3.35
N GLY A 395 -18.65 1.81 -2.87
CA GLY A 395 -17.30 1.48 -2.44
C GLY A 395 -17.29 0.43 -1.32
N LEU A 396 -18.17 0.52 -0.33
CA LEU A 396 -18.29 -0.48 0.74
C LEU A 396 -18.81 -1.83 0.21
N ILE A 397 -19.81 -1.83 -0.67
CA ILE A 397 -20.30 -3.07 -1.33
C ILE A 397 -19.14 -3.71 -2.11
N PHE A 398 -18.39 -2.92 -2.85
CA PHE A 398 -17.23 -3.38 -3.58
C PHE A 398 -16.17 -4.00 -2.65
N CYS A 399 -15.90 -3.39 -1.49
CA CYS A 399 -15.03 -3.99 -0.47
C CYS A 399 -15.52 -5.37 -0.01
N VAL A 400 -16.82 -5.53 0.24
CA VAL A 400 -17.40 -6.84 0.63
C VAL A 400 -17.19 -7.88 -0.48
N VAL A 401 -17.46 -7.52 -1.74
CA VAL A 401 -17.23 -8.41 -2.88
C VAL A 401 -15.76 -8.81 -2.99
N LEU A 402 -14.85 -7.85 -2.86
CA LEU A 402 -13.40 -8.13 -2.88
C LEU A 402 -13.00 -9.06 -1.73
N CYS A 403 -13.55 -8.89 -0.52
CA CYS A 403 -13.28 -9.77 0.62
C CYS A 403 -13.76 -11.21 0.38
N VAL A 404 -14.92 -11.39 -0.25
CA VAL A 404 -15.41 -12.72 -0.65
C VAL A 404 -14.44 -13.38 -1.64
N VAL A 405 -13.98 -12.63 -2.64
CA VAL A 405 -12.99 -13.12 -3.62
C VAL A 405 -11.67 -13.46 -2.93
N VAL A 406 -11.17 -12.61 -2.02
CA VAL A 406 -9.96 -12.87 -1.22
C VAL A 406 -10.13 -14.14 -0.37
N GLY A 407 -11.30 -14.31 0.26
CA GLY A 407 -11.62 -15.53 1.02
C GLY A 407 -11.58 -16.78 0.14
N TRP A 408 -12.19 -16.72 -1.04
CA TRP A 408 -12.14 -17.81 -2.00
C TRP A 408 -10.71 -18.12 -2.47
N ILE A 409 -9.92 -17.09 -2.84
CA ILE A 409 -8.51 -17.24 -3.21
C ILE A 409 -7.73 -17.89 -2.06
N SER A 410 -7.96 -17.45 -0.83
CA SER A 410 -7.27 -17.98 0.36
C SER A 410 -7.51 -19.47 0.57
N THR A 411 -8.69 -19.99 0.20
CA THR A 411 -8.97 -21.44 0.25
C THR A 411 -8.24 -22.25 -0.82
N GLN A 412 -7.81 -21.60 -1.91
CA GLN A 412 -7.09 -22.25 -3.00
C GLN A 412 -5.57 -22.31 -2.78
N ILE A 413 -5.04 -21.51 -1.86
CA ILE A 413 -3.62 -21.50 -1.50
C ILE A 413 -3.32 -22.73 -0.64
N LYS A 414 -2.30 -23.50 -1.02
CA LYS A 414 -1.84 -24.66 -0.29
C LYS A 414 -0.35 -24.50 0.04
N MET A 415 -0.06 -24.24 1.31
CA MET A 415 1.31 -24.18 1.79
C MET A 415 1.78 -25.61 2.11
N LYS A 416 2.63 -26.18 1.24
CA LYS A 416 3.25 -27.49 1.52
C LYS A 416 3.98 -27.41 2.87
N ASN A 417 3.76 -28.41 3.73
CA ASN A 417 4.26 -28.52 5.10
C ASN A 417 5.70 -28.00 5.26
N VAL A 418 5.85 -26.84 5.85
CA VAL A 418 7.14 -26.20 6.18
C VAL A 418 7.77 -26.84 7.44
N ASN A 419 7.06 -27.72 8.13
CA ASN A 419 7.53 -28.38 9.35
C ASN A 419 8.38 -29.65 9.10
N LYS A 420 8.92 -29.86 7.89
CA LYS A 420 9.78 -31.03 7.57
C LYS A 420 11.21 -30.65 7.17
N SER A 421 11.71 -29.51 7.62
CA SER A 421 13.16 -29.24 7.50
C SER A 421 13.70 -28.62 8.77
#